data_c11342df6029b7e5ed36a47881e92f97
#
_entry.id   c11342df6029b7e5ed36a47881e92f97
#
_cell.length_a   1.000
_cell.length_b   1.000
_cell.length_c   1.000
_cell.angle_alpha   90.00
_cell.angle_beta   90.00
_cell.angle_gamma   90.00
#
_symmetry.space_group_name_H-M   'P 1'
#
loop_
_entity.id
_entity.type
_entity.pdbx_description
1 polymer ?
#
loop_
_entity_poly.entity_id
_entity_poly.type
_entity_poly.pdbx_seq_one_letter_code
_entity_poly.pdbx_strand_id
1 'polypeptide(L)'
;MSDNGHMEGARSLLDKIWERSLVKSGNGGPDLMYVDLHLVHEVTSPQAFEGLALAGRVVRRPDLTIATVDHNVPTTDRSLPILDQLAKTQMETMRQNAERFGVPLIDVHDPRQGIVHVIGPELGLTRPGMLIVCGDSHTATHGAFGALAFGIGTSEVEHVLATQCIPQRRPQSMEVSVKGELPDGITAKDLILAIIGQIGVAGGGGYVIEYTGEAVRSLSMEERMTV
;
A
#
# COMPACT_ATOMS: atom_id res chain seq x y z
N MET A 1 26.22 34.89 21.68
CA MET A 1 26.41 33.45 21.87
C MET A 1 25.04 32.86 21.92
N SER A 2 24.49 32.46 20.80
CA SER A 2 23.19 31.81 20.69
C SER A 2 23.41 30.31 20.88
N ASP A 3 22.87 29.82 21.98
CA ASP A 3 22.84 28.42 22.35
C ASP A 3 21.95 27.66 21.32
N ASN A 4 22.56 27.09 20.30
CA ASN A 4 21.93 26.14 19.43
C ASN A 4 21.90 24.79 20.14
N GLY A 5 21.02 24.67 21.13
CA GLY A 5 20.64 23.40 21.71
C GLY A 5 20.08 22.51 20.57
N HIS A 6 20.92 21.68 20.02
CA HIS A 6 20.49 20.53 19.22
C HIS A 6 19.58 19.69 20.13
N MET A 7 18.28 19.83 19.95
CA MET A 7 17.32 18.82 20.36
C MET A 7 17.74 17.54 19.60
N GLU A 8 18.52 16.67 20.23
CA GLU A 8 18.68 15.28 19.80
C GLU A 8 17.27 14.67 19.74
N GLY A 9 16.73 14.64 18.63
CA GLY A 9 15.52 14.98 18.10
C GLY A 9 14.45 13.91 18.14
N ALA A 10 13.26 14.39 18.35
CA ALA A 10 12.03 13.69 17.97
C ALA A 10 12.12 13.35 16.47
N ARG A 11 12.12 12.05 16.15
CA ARG A 11 12.14 11.54 14.80
C ARG A 11 10.71 11.25 14.37
N SER A 12 10.34 11.67 13.15
CA SER A 12 9.02 11.36 12.57
C SER A 12 8.83 9.85 12.39
N LEU A 13 7.60 9.41 12.20
CA LEU A 13 7.32 8.01 11.85
C LEU A 13 7.99 7.62 10.54
N LEU A 14 7.98 8.54 9.55
CA LEU A 14 8.70 8.37 8.29
C LEU A 14 10.20 8.09 8.50
N ASP A 15 10.87 8.90 9.36
CA ASP A 15 12.30 8.71 9.63
C ASP A 15 12.58 7.31 10.17
N LYS A 16 11.77 6.86 11.13
CA LYS A 16 11.94 5.55 11.77
C LYS A 16 11.73 4.38 10.81
N ILE A 17 10.69 4.47 9.97
CA ILE A 17 10.41 3.43 8.97
C ILE A 17 11.50 3.43 7.90
N TRP A 18 11.89 4.62 7.41
CA TRP A 18 12.90 4.74 6.37
C TRP A 18 14.23 4.12 6.78
N GLU A 19 14.74 4.49 7.96
CA GLU A 19 16.01 3.92 8.46
C GLU A 19 15.93 2.42 8.71
N ARG A 20 14.80 1.94 9.27
CA ARG A 20 14.61 0.51 9.51
C ARG A 20 14.59 -0.30 8.23
N SER A 21 13.97 0.23 7.18
CA SER A 21 13.80 -0.43 5.88
C SER A 21 14.98 -0.21 4.94
N LEU A 22 15.95 0.65 5.28
CA LEU A 22 17.08 0.97 4.42
C LEU A 22 18.04 -0.22 4.28
N VAL A 23 18.16 -0.75 3.07
CA VAL A 23 19.13 -1.81 2.73
C VAL A 23 20.45 -1.19 2.24
N LYS A 24 20.35 -0.14 1.39
CA LYS A 24 21.51 0.53 0.83
C LYS A 24 21.17 1.98 0.48
N SER A 25 22.02 2.91 0.90
CA SER A 25 21.87 4.32 0.50
C SER A 25 22.24 4.52 -0.96
N GLY A 26 21.43 5.33 -1.65
CA GLY A 26 21.64 5.73 -3.02
C GLY A 26 22.65 6.87 -3.20
N ASN A 27 23.23 7.42 -2.12
CA ASN A 27 24.22 8.51 -2.14
C ASN A 27 23.77 9.69 -3.03
N GLY A 28 22.55 10.16 -2.84
CA GLY A 28 21.93 11.24 -3.63
C GLY A 28 21.01 10.74 -4.76
N GLY A 29 21.01 9.45 -5.05
CA GLY A 29 20.00 8.75 -5.85
C GLY A 29 18.90 8.11 -4.98
N PRO A 30 18.08 7.21 -5.55
CA PRO A 30 17.12 6.41 -4.80
C PRO A 30 17.81 5.48 -3.80
N ASP A 31 17.29 5.40 -2.58
CA ASP A 31 17.66 4.41 -1.58
C ASP A 31 17.04 3.06 -1.92
N LEU A 32 17.74 1.96 -1.65
CA LEU A 32 17.17 0.62 -1.75
C LEU A 32 16.51 0.26 -0.43
N MET A 33 15.18 0.07 -0.47
CA MET A 33 14.36 -0.16 0.71
C MET A 33 13.86 -1.61 0.75
N TYR A 34 13.88 -2.23 1.93
CA TYR A 34 13.28 -3.54 2.15
C TYR A 34 11.76 -3.42 2.33
N VAL A 35 11.00 -4.28 1.65
CA VAL A 35 9.53 -4.31 1.70
C VAL A 35 9.09 -5.35 2.73
N ASP A 36 8.36 -4.91 3.76
CA ASP A 36 7.85 -5.79 4.82
C ASP A 36 6.65 -6.64 4.37
N LEU A 37 5.81 -6.07 3.48
CA LEU A 37 4.65 -6.76 2.92
C LEU A 37 4.44 -6.32 1.47
N HIS A 38 4.34 -7.29 0.58
CA HIS A 38 3.97 -7.09 -0.81
C HIS A 38 2.58 -7.66 -1.06
N LEU A 39 1.62 -6.78 -1.32
CA LEU A 39 0.27 -7.17 -1.71
C LEU A 39 0.18 -7.21 -3.24
N VAL A 40 -0.38 -8.28 -3.78
CA VAL A 40 -0.54 -8.44 -5.23
C VAL A 40 -1.97 -8.86 -5.57
N HIS A 41 -2.46 -8.38 -6.71
CA HIS A 41 -3.79 -8.72 -7.21
C HIS A 41 -3.77 -9.07 -8.70
N GLU A 42 -4.86 -9.58 -9.24
CA GLU A 42 -4.94 -10.21 -10.54
C GLU A 42 -4.78 -9.26 -11.74
N VAL A 43 -4.88 -7.94 -11.54
CA VAL A 43 -4.83 -6.99 -12.66
C VAL A 43 -3.39 -6.59 -13.01
N THR A 44 -2.55 -6.26 -12.03
CA THR A 44 -1.20 -5.70 -12.25
C THR A 44 -0.07 -6.74 -12.14
N SER A 45 -0.36 -7.94 -11.65
CA SER A 45 0.65 -8.95 -11.40
C SER A 45 0.95 -9.93 -12.56
N PRO A 46 0.07 -10.16 -13.55
CA PRO A 46 0.34 -11.18 -14.58
C PRO A 46 1.66 -10.98 -15.32
N GLN A 47 1.93 -9.77 -15.82
CA GLN A 47 3.18 -9.46 -16.52
C GLN A 47 4.40 -9.52 -15.60
N ALA A 48 4.25 -9.16 -14.32
CA ALA A 48 5.34 -9.24 -13.35
C ALA A 48 5.76 -10.70 -13.11
N PHE A 49 4.81 -11.62 -12.94
CA PHE A 49 5.09 -13.06 -12.82
C PHE A 49 5.65 -13.65 -14.11
N GLU A 50 5.15 -13.21 -15.28
CA GLU A 50 5.70 -13.61 -16.57
C GLU A 50 7.17 -13.19 -16.72
N GLY A 51 7.50 -11.95 -16.36
CA GLY A 51 8.88 -11.44 -16.35
C GLY A 51 9.81 -12.28 -15.47
N LEU A 52 9.36 -12.64 -14.24
CA LEU A 52 10.09 -13.58 -13.39
C LEU A 52 10.33 -14.92 -14.07
N ALA A 53 9.29 -15.48 -14.68
CA ALA A 53 9.36 -16.79 -15.35
C ALA A 53 10.35 -16.79 -16.51
N LEU A 54 10.30 -15.75 -17.37
CA LEU A 54 11.21 -15.57 -18.49
C LEU A 54 12.67 -15.39 -18.06
N ALA A 55 12.88 -14.70 -16.94
CA ALA A 55 14.20 -14.50 -16.36
C ALA A 55 14.71 -15.71 -15.54
N GLY A 56 13.92 -16.78 -15.42
CA GLY A 56 14.27 -17.95 -14.59
C GLY A 56 14.38 -17.64 -13.09
N ARG A 57 13.66 -16.61 -12.61
CA ARG A 57 13.68 -16.18 -11.23
C ARG A 57 12.51 -16.76 -10.45
N VAL A 58 12.65 -16.77 -9.13
CA VAL A 58 11.61 -17.16 -8.16
C VAL A 58 11.18 -15.97 -7.33
N VAL A 59 10.02 -16.06 -6.68
CA VAL A 59 9.63 -15.06 -5.68
C VAL A 59 10.57 -15.20 -4.48
N ARG A 60 11.18 -14.08 -4.10
CA ARG A 60 12.22 -14.04 -3.05
C ARG A 60 11.68 -14.35 -1.67
N ARG A 61 10.51 -13.82 -1.34
CA ARG A 61 9.85 -13.97 -0.03
C ARG A 61 8.36 -14.24 -0.22
N PRO A 62 7.99 -15.48 -0.59
CA PRO A 62 6.57 -15.85 -0.72
C PRO A 62 5.79 -15.65 0.59
N ASP A 63 6.47 -15.78 1.73
CA ASP A 63 5.92 -15.58 3.07
C ASP A 63 5.60 -14.10 3.40
N LEU A 64 6.16 -13.15 2.66
CA LEU A 64 5.88 -11.72 2.76
C LEU A 64 5.11 -11.17 1.55
N THR A 65 4.63 -12.06 0.68
CA THR A 65 3.82 -11.72 -0.49
C THR A 65 2.45 -12.36 -0.33
N ILE A 66 1.39 -11.56 -0.36
CA ILE A 66 0.01 -12.05 -0.25
C ILE A 66 -0.73 -11.68 -1.52
N ALA A 67 -1.26 -12.69 -2.19
CA ALA A 67 -2.08 -12.52 -3.38
C ALA A 67 -3.57 -12.56 -3.03
N THR A 68 -4.36 -11.76 -3.74
CA THR A 68 -5.82 -11.83 -3.69
C THR A 68 -6.41 -11.59 -5.08
N VAL A 69 -7.67 -11.92 -5.26
CA VAL A 69 -8.50 -11.49 -6.38
C VAL A 69 -9.59 -10.58 -5.84
N ASP A 70 -9.68 -9.35 -6.34
CA ASP A 70 -10.62 -8.34 -5.85
C ASP A 70 -11.13 -7.37 -6.92
N HIS A 71 -10.36 -7.11 -7.97
CA HIS A 71 -10.72 -6.17 -9.03
C HIS A 71 -11.69 -6.76 -10.05
N ASN A 72 -11.58 -8.06 -10.32
CA ASN A 72 -12.36 -8.77 -11.36
C ASN A 72 -13.43 -9.70 -10.77
N VAL A 73 -13.64 -9.68 -9.48
CA VAL A 73 -14.65 -10.53 -8.82
C VAL A 73 -16.04 -9.97 -9.10
N PRO A 74 -16.95 -10.75 -9.73
CA PRO A 74 -18.33 -10.32 -9.94
C PRO A 74 -19.05 -10.04 -8.63
N THR A 75 -19.90 -9.02 -8.64
CA THR A 75 -20.79 -8.69 -7.49
C THR A 75 -22.06 -9.54 -7.46
N THR A 76 -22.22 -10.46 -8.42
CA THR A 76 -23.30 -11.44 -8.49
C THR A 76 -23.01 -12.66 -7.62
N ASP A 77 -23.92 -13.62 -7.61
CA ASP A 77 -23.70 -14.90 -6.92
C ASP A 77 -22.41 -15.59 -7.41
N ARG A 78 -21.49 -15.82 -6.49
CA ARG A 78 -20.16 -16.39 -6.76
C ARG A 78 -20.19 -17.86 -7.16
N SER A 79 -21.33 -18.56 -7.01
CA SER A 79 -21.53 -19.91 -7.53
C SER A 79 -21.76 -19.94 -9.03
N LEU A 80 -22.08 -18.78 -9.65
CA LEU A 80 -22.30 -18.66 -11.07
C LEU A 80 -20.96 -18.50 -11.83
N PRO A 81 -20.91 -18.96 -13.11
CA PRO A 81 -19.74 -18.77 -13.95
C PRO A 81 -19.43 -17.27 -14.17
N ILE A 82 -18.15 -16.94 -14.18
CA ILE A 82 -17.69 -15.59 -14.56
C ILE A 82 -17.87 -15.47 -16.08
N LEU A 83 -18.75 -14.54 -16.49
CA LEU A 83 -19.11 -14.36 -17.92
C LEU A 83 -18.08 -13.51 -18.66
N ASP A 84 -17.46 -12.54 -18.01
CA ASP A 84 -16.40 -11.74 -18.59
C ASP A 84 -15.13 -12.58 -18.75
N GLN A 85 -14.73 -12.80 -20.01
CA GLN A 85 -13.60 -13.67 -20.34
C GLN A 85 -12.25 -13.07 -19.89
N LEU A 86 -12.11 -11.73 -19.90
CA LEU A 86 -10.90 -11.08 -19.44
C LEU A 86 -10.76 -11.24 -17.92
N ALA A 87 -11.80 -10.93 -17.17
CA ALA A 87 -11.85 -11.10 -15.72
C ALA A 87 -11.54 -12.56 -15.33
N LYS A 88 -12.20 -13.52 -15.99
CA LYS A 88 -11.94 -14.95 -15.79
C LYS A 88 -10.48 -15.31 -16.03
N THR A 89 -9.92 -14.88 -17.16
CA THR A 89 -8.52 -15.17 -17.51
C THR A 89 -7.54 -14.59 -16.50
N GLN A 90 -7.75 -13.35 -16.06
CA GLN A 90 -6.87 -12.72 -15.08
C GLN A 90 -6.91 -13.44 -13.72
N MET A 91 -8.08 -13.83 -13.25
CA MET A 91 -8.22 -14.60 -12.00
C MET A 91 -7.58 -16.00 -12.12
N GLU A 92 -7.76 -16.69 -13.25
CA GLU A 92 -7.13 -17.98 -13.50
C GLU A 92 -5.60 -17.87 -13.58
N THR A 93 -5.10 -16.82 -14.24
CA THR A 93 -3.66 -16.52 -14.31
C THR A 93 -3.08 -16.25 -12.93
N MET A 94 -3.82 -15.54 -12.07
CA MET A 94 -3.39 -15.32 -10.68
C MET A 94 -3.26 -16.64 -9.92
N ARG A 95 -4.23 -17.56 -10.02
CA ARG A 95 -4.16 -18.89 -9.39
C ARG A 95 -2.94 -19.68 -9.85
N GLN A 96 -2.72 -19.73 -11.17
CA GLN A 96 -1.57 -20.45 -11.76
C GLN A 96 -0.24 -19.85 -11.28
N ASN A 97 -0.14 -18.52 -11.23
CA ASN A 97 1.06 -17.82 -10.76
C ASN A 97 1.28 -18.05 -9.27
N ALA A 98 0.24 -17.94 -8.44
CA ALA A 98 0.31 -18.19 -7.02
C ALA A 98 0.81 -19.62 -6.70
N GLU A 99 0.24 -20.62 -7.38
CA GLU A 99 0.66 -22.01 -7.26
C GLU A 99 2.11 -22.20 -7.73
N ARG A 100 2.44 -21.71 -8.92
CA ARG A 100 3.78 -21.86 -9.52
C ARG A 100 4.88 -21.27 -8.68
N PHE A 101 4.64 -20.11 -8.08
CA PHE A 101 5.66 -19.35 -7.32
C PHE A 101 5.54 -19.54 -5.80
N GLY A 102 4.59 -20.34 -5.32
CA GLY A 102 4.38 -20.63 -3.91
C GLY A 102 3.88 -19.42 -3.10
N VAL A 103 3.16 -18.49 -3.73
CA VAL A 103 2.60 -17.30 -3.08
C VAL A 103 1.25 -17.64 -2.47
N PRO A 104 1.00 -17.35 -1.18
CA PRO A 104 -0.32 -17.51 -0.58
C PRO A 104 -1.39 -16.69 -1.34
N LEU A 105 -2.49 -17.33 -1.72
CA LEU A 105 -3.60 -16.71 -2.45
C LEU A 105 -4.89 -16.78 -1.63
N ILE A 106 -5.50 -15.62 -1.44
CA ILE A 106 -6.88 -15.49 -0.93
C ILE A 106 -7.78 -15.37 -2.17
N ASP A 107 -8.32 -16.51 -2.60
CA ASP A 107 -9.11 -16.61 -3.83
C ASP A 107 -10.59 -16.30 -3.59
N VAL A 108 -11.38 -16.20 -4.65
CA VAL A 108 -12.80 -15.78 -4.67
C VAL A 108 -13.71 -16.58 -3.72
N HIS A 109 -13.41 -17.83 -3.45
CA HIS A 109 -14.18 -18.69 -2.53
C HIS A 109 -13.55 -18.79 -1.13
N ASP A 110 -12.43 -18.13 -0.88
CA ASP A 110 -11.85 -18.06 0.47
C ASP A 110 -12.74 -17.14 1.34
N PRO A 111 -13.14 -17.56 2.55
CA PRO A 111 -13.98 -16.74 3.43
C PRO A 111 -13.29 -15.42 3.85
N ARG A 112 -11.98 -15.31 3.68
CA ARG A 112 -11.19 -14.10 3.95
C ARG A 112 -11.11 -13.16 2.75
N GLN A 113 -11.67 -13.54 1.58
CA GLN A 113 -11.58 -12.74 0.37
C GLN A 113 -12.30 -11.41 0.52
N GLY A 114 -11.65 -10.35 0.10
CA GLY A 114 -12.13 -8.98 0.09
C GLY A 114 -11.17 -8.06 -0.66
N ILE A 115 -11.46 -6.77 -0.63
CA ILE A 115 -10.60 -5.73 -1.21
C ILE A 115 -9.21 -5.83 -0.59
N VAL A 116 -8.16 -5.80 -1.41
CA VAL A 116 -6.76 -5.99 -0.98
C VAL A 116 -6.34 -5.07 0.18
N HIS A 117 -6.82 -3.81 0.17
CA HIS A 117 -6.49 -2.83 1.21
C HIS A 117 -7.37 -2.95 2.47
N VAL A 118 -8.42 -3.76 2.43
CA VAL A 118 -9.26 -4.09 3.59
C VAL A 118 -8.79 -5.38 4.25
N ILE A 119 -8.52 -6.43 3.47
CA ILE A 119 -8.04 -7.71 4.02
C ILE A 119 -6.69 -7.59 4.73
N GLY A 120 -5.81 -6.71 4.25
CA GLY A 120 -4.51 -6.46 4.90
C GLY A 120 -4.66 -6.11 6.39
N PRO A 121 -5.41 -5.07 6.74
CA PRO A 121 -5.74 -4.71 8.12
C PRO A 121 -6.55 -5.77 8.86
N GLU A 122 -7.64 -6.25 8.28
CA GLU A 122 -8.56 -7.20 8.95
C GLU A 122 -7.89 -8.51 9.35
N LEU A 123 -6.95 -8.99 8.55
CA LEU A 123 -6.18 -10.20 8.84
C LEU A 123 -4.93 -9.93 9.68
N GLY A 124 -4.69 -8.68 10.12
CA GLY A 124 -3.51 -8.31 10.91
C GLY A 124 -2.21 -8.36 10.12
N LEU A 125 -2.27 -8.35 8.80
CA LEU A 125 -1.10 -8.32 7.92
C LEU A 125 -0.48 -6.92 7.87
N THR A 126 -1.32 -5.88 7.85
CA THR A 126 -0.89 -4.47 7.96
C THR A 126 -0.63 -4.12 9.42
N ARG A 127 0.58 -3.66 9.72
CA ARG A 127 0.98 -3.27 11.07
C ARG A 127 1.75 -1.95 11.09
N PRO A 128 1.68 -1.19 12.20
CA PRO A 128 2.44 0.05 12.34
C PRO A 128 3.94 -0.15 12.09
N GLY A 129 4.56 0.79 11.42
CA GLY A 129 5.99 0.78 11.15
C GLY A 129 6.42 -0.08 9.96
N MET A 130 5.52 -0.76 9.26
CA MET A 130 5.84 -1.53 8.04
C MET A 130 6.01 -0.64 6.82
N LEU A 131 6.86 -1.09 5.88
CA LEU A 131 6.86 -0.62 4.50
C LEU A 131 6.06 -1.63 3.66
N ILE A 132 4.97 -1.15 3.04
CA ILE A 132 4.01 -1.97 2.30
C ILE A 132 3.89 -1.45 0.87
N VAL A 133 3.92 -2.36 -0.11
CA VAL A 133 3.70 -1.99 -1.51
C VAL A 133 2.65 -2.89 -2.17
N CYS A 134 1.96 -2.32 -3.15
CA CYS A 134 0.98 -3.04 -3.99
C CYS A 134 0.96 -2.40 -5.38
N GLY A 135 0.64 -3.17 -6.39
CA GLY A 135 0.41 -2.67 -7.74
C GLY A 135 -0.93 -1.94 -7.90
N ASP A 136 -1.34 -1.16 -6.90
CA ASP A 136 -2.62 -0.44 -6.82
C ASP A 136 -2.43 0.97 -6.29
N SER A 137 -3.16 1.94 -6.86
CA SER A 137 -3.06 3.37 -6.52
C SER A 137 -3.60 3.71 -5.12
N HIS A 138 -4.43 2.86 -4.51
CA HIS A 138 -5.03 3.08 -3.19
C HIS A 138 -4.20 2.51 -2.03
N THR A 139 -2.98 2.07 -2.29
CA THR A 139 -2.10 1.44 -1.28
C THR A 139 -1.80 2.38 -0.10
N ALA A 140 -1.81 3.69 -0.29
CA ALA A 140 -1.59 4.68 0.78
C ALA A 140 -2.60 4.57 1.93
N THR A 141 -3.78 3.95 1.72
CA THR A 141 -4.78 3.64 2.76
C THR A 141 -4.19 2.92 3.99
N HIS A 142 -3.17 2.08 3.81
CA HIS A 142 -2.48 1.42 4.93
C HIS A 142 -1.76 2.40 5.87
N GLY A 143 -1.57 3.66 5.44
CA GLY A 143 -1.06 4.75 6.28
C GLY A 143 -1.93 5.03 7.50
N ALA A 144 -3.25 4.79 7.43
CA ALA A 144 -4.17 4.89 8.56
C ALA A 144 -3.73 4.02 9.76
N PHE A 145 -3.01 2.94 9.51
CA PHE A 145 -2.45 2.01 10.51
C PHE A 145 -0.99 2.33 10.87
N GLY A 146 -0.46 3.46 10.45
CA GLY A 146 0.94 3.84 10.72
C GLY A 146 1.97 3.06 9.89
N ALA A 147 1.59 2.55 8.72
CA ALA A 147 2.51 1.98 7.75
C ALA A 147 2.97 3.04 6.74
N LEU A 148 4.18 2.92 6.21
CA LEU A 148 4.60 3.63 5.01
C LEU A 148 4.19 2.76 3.81
N ALA A 149 3.14 3.18 3.12
CA ALA A 149 2.55 2.37 2.07
C ALA A 149 2.31 3.19 0.79
N PHE A 150 2.62 2.60 -0.36
CA PHE A 150 2.44 3.27 -1.65
C PHE A 150 2.27 2.30 -2.80
N GLY A 151 1.56 2.79 -3.83
CA GLY A 151 1.36 2.08 -5.08
C GLY A 151 2.62 2.04 -5.93
N ILE A 152 2.83 0.93 -6.65
CA ILE A 152 3.97 0.70 -7.52
C ILE A 152 3.53 0.22 -8.89
N GLY A 153 4.34 0.49 -9.91
CA GLY A 153 4.08 0.03 -11.27
C GLY A 153 4.39 -1.44 -11.47
N THR A 154 3.87 -2.05 -12.55
CA THR A 154 4.05 -3.48 -12.86
C THR A 154 5.51 -3.93 -12.90
N SER A 155 6.41 -3.12 -13.45
CA SER A 155 7.86 -3.43 -13.46
C SER A 155 8.47 -3.42 -12.05
N GLU A 156 7.95 -2.56 -11.17
CA GLU A 156 8.37 -2.53 -9.76
C GLU A 156 7.79 -3.72 -9.00
N VAL A 157 6.55 -4.17 -9.31
CA VAL A 157 5.98 -5.43 -8.79
C VAL A 157 6.91 -6.60 -9.10
N GLU A 158 7.37 -6.74 -10.36
CA GLU A 158 8.35 -7.77 -10.74
C GLU A 158 9.64 -7.65 -9.92
N HIS A 159 10.17 -6.44 -9.78
CA HIS A 159 11.39 -6.19 -9.01
C HIS A 159 11.23 -6.59 -7.55
N VAL A 160 10.12 -6.23 -6.90
CA VAL A 160 9.85 -6.58 -5.49
C VAL A 160 9.64 -8.09 -5.34
N LEU A 161 8.91 -8.74 -6.25
CA LEU A 161 8.79 -10.20 -6.25
C LEU A 161 10.16 -10.90 -6.31
N ALA A 162 11.08 -10.39 -7.15
CA ALA A 162 12.41 -10.97 -7.31
C ALA A 162 13.38 -10.69 -6.16
N THR A 163 13.24 -9.57 -5.45
CA THR A 163 14.27 -9.06 -4.52
C THR A 163 13.77 -8.79 -3.11
N GLN A 164 12.48 -8.62 -2.92
CA GLN A 164 11.85 -8.07 -1.71
C GLN A 164 12.32 -6.65 -1.36
N CYS A 165 12.85 -5.92 -2.32
CA CYS A 165 13.33 -4.57 -2.17
C CYS A 165 12.79 -3.67 -3.27
N ILE A 166 12.80 -2.35 -3.01
CA ILE A 166 12.40 -1.34 -3.98
C ILE A 166 13.33 -0.12 -3.90
N PRO A 167 13.81 0.41 -5.04
CA PRO A 167 14.53 1.69 -5.04
C PRO A 167 13.52 2.84 -4.91
N GLN A 168 13.71 3.68 -3.88
CA GLN A 168 12.82 4.81 -3.61
C GLN A 168 13.59 6.08 -3.28
N ARG A 169 13.14 7.22 -3.81
CA ARG A 169 13.59 8.54 -3.34
C ARG A 169 12.85 8.86 -2.05
N ARG A 170 13.60 9.35 -1.06
CA ARG A 170 12.99 9.74 0.20
C ARG A 170 12.00 10.88 -0.03
N PRO A 171 10.71 10.72 0.34
CA PRO A 171 9.72 11.78 0.27
C PRO A 171 9.96 12.83 1.35
N GLN A 172 9.36 14.00 1.16
CA GLN A 172 9.28 15.01 2.21
C GLN A 172 8.10 14.71 3.15
N SER A 173 8.10 15.30 4.33
CA SER A 173 6.95 15.26 5.24
C SER A 173 6.07 16.49 5.05
N MET A 174 4.76 16.30 5.08
CA MET A 174 3.75 17.35 5.08
C MET A 174 2.78 17.11 6.23
N GLU A 175 2.51 18.12 7.04
CA GLU A 175 1.44 18.07 8.03
C GLU A 175 0.16 18.68 7.46
N VAL A 176 -0.96 17.97 7.61
CA VAL A 176 -2.31 18.48 7.37
C VAL A 176 -3.05 18.50 8.70
N SER A 177 -3.16 19.68 9.30
CA SER A 177 -3.79 19.85 10.62
C SER A 177 -5.25 20.27 10.49
N VAL A 178 -6.18 19.40 10.91
CA VAL A 178 -7.63 19.65 10.89
C VAL A 178 -8.09 20.01 12.31
N LYS A 179 -8.33 21.30 12.53
CA LYS A 179 -8.68 21.86 13.84
C LYS A 179 -10.19 21.86 14.05
N GLY A 180 -10.60 21.71 15.30
CA GLY A 180 -12.00 21.70 15.71
C GLY A 180 -12.66 20.33 15.51
N GLU A 181 -13.98 20.34 15.43
CA GLU A 181 -14.81 19.14 15.29
C GLU A 181 -15.51 19.15 13.93
N LEU A 182 -15.78 17.96 13.39
CA LEU A 182 -16.59 17.84 12.18
C LEU A 182 -18.06 18.12 12.55
N PRO A 183 -18.75 19.02 11.84
CA PRO A 183 -20.18 19.25 12.04
C PRO A 183 -21.00 17.99 11.74
N ASP A 184 -22.20 17.91 12.35
CA ASP A 184 -23.15 16.85 12.04
C ASP A 184 -23.45 16.76 10.54
N GLY A 185 -23.40 15.55 9.99
CA GLY A 185 -23.64 15.28 8.58
C GLY A 185 -22.41 15.44 7.67
N ILE A 186 -21.28 15.89 8.20
CA ILE A 186 -19.99 15.90 7.48
C ILE A 186 -19.25 14.59 7.73
N THR A 187 -18.82 13.95 6.65
CA THR A 187 -18.13 12.66 6.67
C THR A 187 -16.63 12.81 6.39
N ALA A 188 -15.86 11.74 6.63
CA ALA A 188 -14.44 11.69 6.28
C ALA A 188 -14.20 11.93 4.77
N LYS A 189 -15.15 11.54 3.92
CA LYS A 189 -15.07 11.81 2.48
C LYS A 189 -15.18 13.30 2.18
N ASP A 190 -16.06 14.02 2.85
CA ASP A 190 -16.16 15.48 2.68
C ASP A 190 -14.87 16.15 3.15
N LEU A 191 -14.29 15.66 4.24
CA LEU A 191 -13.01 16.16 4.77
C LEU A 191 -11.89 16.01 3.74
N ILE A 192 -11.67 14.80 3.20
CA ILE A 192 -10.58 14.61 2.22
C ILE A 192 -10.83 15.38 0.93
N LEU A 193 -12.07 15.50 0.46
CA LEU A 193 -12.40 16.30 -0.72
C LEU A 193 -12.14 17.78 -0.47
N ALA A 194 -12.41 18.31 0.73
CA ALA A 194 -12.09 19.67 1.11
C ALA A 194 -10.57 19.90 1.14
N ILE A 195 -9.80 18.95 1.69
CA ILE A 195 -8.33 19.01 1.70
C ILE A 195 -7.79 19.03 0.25
N ILE A 196 -8.25 18.12 -0.60
CA ILE A 196 -7.85 18.07 -2.02
C ILE A 196 -8.22 19.39 -2.74
N GLY A 197 -9.39 19.95 -2.42
CA GLY A 197 -9.81 21.23 -2.95
C GLY A 197 -8.87 22.39 -2.59
N GLN A 198 -8.19 22.33 -1.44
CA GLN A 198 -7.23 23.34 -1.00
C GLN A 198 -5.83 23.13 -1.59
N ILE A 199 -5.30 21.91 -1.52
CA ILE A 199 -3.92 21.63 -1.95
C ILE A 199 -3.81 21.25 -3.44
N GLY A 200 -4.92 20.97 -4.09
CA GLY A 200 -4.98 20.46 -5.47
C GLY A 200 -4.73 18.97 -5.59
N VAL A 201 -5.12 18.38 -6.74
CA VAL A 201 -5.02 16.93 -7.01
C VAL A 201 -3.59 16.38 -6.94
N ALA A 202 -2.58 17.21 -7.19
CA ALA A 202 -1.16 16.84 -7.14
C ALA A 202 -0.44 17.36 -5.89
N GLY A 203 -1.16 17.98 -4.96
CA GLY A 203 -0.58 18.69 -3.81
C GLY A 203 0.21 17.78 -2.86
N GLY A 204 -0.12 16.49 -2.79
CA GLY A 204 0.59 15.48 -2.01
C GLY A 204 1.75 14.80 -2.73
N GLY A 205 1.99 15.12 -4.01
CA GLY A 205 3.03 14.47 -4.79
C GLY A 205 4.43 14.68 -4.20
N GLY A 206 5.15 13.58 -3.90
CA GLY A 206 6.47 13.62 -3.29
C GLY A 206 6.48 13.81 -1.77
N TYR A 207 5.32 13.75 -1.12
CA TYR A 207 5.19 13.87 0.33
C TYR A 207 4.60 12.60 0.97
N VAL A 208 5.00 12.37 2.22
CA VAL A 208 4.22 11.58 3.18
C VAL A 208 3.41 12.59 4.00
N ILE A 209 2.09 12.42 4.01
CA ILE A 209 1.18 13.33 4.70
C ILE A 209 0.86 12.77 6.10
N GLU A 210 1.10 13.58 7.12
CA GLU A 210 0.70 13.30 8.50
C GLU A 210 -0.56 14.12 8.81
N TYR A 211 -1.68 13.43 8.99
CA TYR A 211 -2.95 14.05 9.37
C TYR A 211 -3.03 14.23 10.87
N THR A 212 -3.26 15.46 11.33
CA THR A 212 -3.28 15.84 12.75
C THR A 212 -4.51 16.68 13.09
N GLY A 213 -4.67 17.01 14.37
CA GLY A 213 -5.74 17.87 14.88
C GLY A 213 -6.88 17.11 15.53
N GLU A 214 -7.82 17.86 16.13
CA GLU A 214 -8.93 17.29 16.91
C GLU A 214 -9.84 16.44 16.05
N ALA A 215 -10.24 16.94 14.87
CA ALA A 215 -11.11 16.25 13.95
C ALA A 215 -10.53 14.89 13.50
N VAL A 216 -9.21 14.83 13.21
CA VAL A 216 -8.56 13.57 12.80
C VAL A 216 -8.51 12.57 13.96
N ARG A 217 -8.32 13.03 15.20
CA ARG A 217 -8.30 12.15 16.36
C ARG A 217 -9.67 11.50 16.64
N SER A 218 -10.76 12.19 16.32
CA SER A 218 -12.12 11.67 16.52
C SER A 218 -12.57 10.66 15.46
N LEU A 219 -11.87 10.58 14.31
CA LEU A 219 -12.21 9.64 13.23
C LEU A 219 -12.05 8.18 13.68
N SER A 220 -13.01 7.33 13.29
CA SER A 220 -12.87 5.87 13.34
C SER A 220 -11.73 5.40 12.44
N MET A 221 -11.37 4.13 12.50
CA MET A 221 -10.31 3.59 11.64
C MET A 221 -10.74 3.59 10.17
N GLU A 222 -11.99 3.26 9.87
CA GLU A 222 -12.57 3.27 8.52
C GLU A 222 -12.59 4.69 7.94
N GLU A 223 -12.89 5.68 8.76
CA GLU A 223 -12.83 7.08 8.37
C GLU A 223 -11.38 7.54 8.09
N ARG A 224 -10.43 7.10 8.90
CA ARG A 224 -9.00 7.37 8.64
C ARG A 224 -8.50 6.70 7.37
N MET A 225 -9.00 5.51 7.04
CA MET A 225 -8.72 4.84 5.76
C MET A 225 -9.31 5.61 4.57
N THR A 226 -10.35 6.41 4.79
CA THR A 226 -10.99 7.23 3.76
C THR A 226 -10.22 8.53 3.50
N VAL A 227 -9.61 9.12 4.53
CA VAL A 227 -8.79 10.34 4.45
C VAL A 227 -7.40 10.04 3.92
#